data_92472c9374485d65555d0108466ab385
#
_entry.id   92472c9374485d65555d0108466ab385
#
_cell.length_a   1.000
_cell.length_b   1.000
_cell.length_c   1.000
_cell.angle_alpha   90.00
_cell.angle_beta   90.00
_cell.angle_gamma   90.00
#
_symmetry.space_group_name_H-M   'P 1'
#
loop_
_entity.id
_entity.type
_entity.pdbx_description
1 polymer ?
#
loop_
_entity_poly.entity_id
_entity_poly.type
_entity_poly.pdbx_seq_one_letter_code
_entity_poly.pdbx_strand_id
1 'polypeptide(L)'
;PGQAVSLPKGLLLGVVLQKGGAQSHMAILARSMGIPLIFCPEAGPDWHGRTALLNGGTGGIVLDPDEARQAAYAQSARALARQTALLESYRGKPTQTANGQSVALLANIGGMADLPALQTSDAEGVGLLRSEFLYLESPNWPTENAQYAAYCAALRALPGKPVTLRTFDLGADKTAPYMHLPACANPEMGCRGLRFGLQNPHLLKTQLRAALRAAACGPLGIMFPMVCTPDELD
;
A
#
# COMPACT_ATOMS: atom_id res chain seq x y z
N PRO A 1 18.82 -11.68 -2.92
CA PRO A 1 18.20 -10.42 -2.48
C PRO A 1 19.25 -9.39 -2.04
N GLY A 2 20.27 -9.78 -1.26
CA GLY A 2 21.30 -8.85 -0.73
C GLY A 2 22.13 -8.13 -1.79
N GLN A 3 22.39 -8.75 -2.93
CA GLN A 3 23.20 -8.17 -4.00
C GLN A 3 22.52 -7.02 -4.76
N ALA A 4 21.20 -7.03 -4.90
CA ALA A 4 20.47 -5.97 -5.60
C ALA A 4 20.35 -4.68 -4.77
N VAL A 5 20.39 -4.79 -3.43
CA VAL A 5 20.29 -3.64 -2.51
C VAL A 5 21.57 -2.80 -2.49
N SER A 6 22.72 -3.40 -2.85
CA SER A 6 24.03 -2.73 -2.86
C SER A 6 24.37 -2.04 -4.19
N LEU A 7 23.53 -2.16 -5.21
CA LEU A 7 23.77 -1.52 -6.50
C LEU A 7 23.41 -0.02 -6.46
N PRO A 8 24.24 0.87 -7.05
CA PRO A 8 23.94 2.30 -7.11
C PRO A 8 22.62 2.55 -7.87
N LYS A 9 21.79 3.41 -7.31
CA LYS A 9 20.60 3.92 -8.03
C LYS A 9 21.04 4.55 -9.35
N GLY A 10 20.49 4.10 -10.46
CA GLY A 10 20.84 4.58 -11.80
C GLY A 10 21.59 3.57 -12.67
N LEU A 11 22.28 2.58 -12.08
CA LEU A 11 22.85 1.46 -12.82
C LEU A 11 21.86 0.31 -12.98
N LEU A 12 20.90 0.18 -12.06
CA LEU A 12 19.87 -0.84 -12.11
C LEU A 12 18.65 -0.32 -12.87
N LEU A 13 18.52 -0.70 -14.13
CA LEU A 13 17.42 -0.26 -15.00
C LEU A 13 16.19 -1.17 -14.94
N GLY A 14 16.35 -2.39 -14.45
CA GLY A 14 15.27 -3.37 -14.29
C GLY A 14 15.73 -4.63 -13.59
N VAL A 15 14.79 -5.45 -13.16
CA VAL A 15 15.05 -6.72 -12.48
C VAL A 15 14.27 -7.84 -13.15
N VAL A 16 14.93 -8.94 -13.44
CA VAL A 16 14.29 -10.19 -13.88
C VAL A 16 14.57 -11.26 -12.85
N LEU A 17 13.52 -11.92 -12.35
CA LEU A 17 13.60 -13.00 -11.39
C LEU A 17 13.02 -14.29 -12.00
N GLN A 18 13.69 -15.42 -11.78
CA GLN A 18 13.19 -16.73 -12.21
C GLN A 18 12.01 -17.21 -11.35
N LYS A 19 11.99 -16.84 -10.06
CA LYS A 19 10.97 -17.29 -9.10
C LYS A 19 10.57 -16.13 -8.19
N GLY A 20 9.31 -16.13 -7.77
CA GLY A 20 8.76 -15.15 -6.86
C GLY A 20 7.34 -14.78 -7.21
N GLY A 21 6.79 -13.76 -6.53
CA GLY A 21 5.47 -13.22 -6.78
C GLY A 21 5.45 -11.71 -6.55
N ALA A 22 4.34 -11.08 -6.90
CA ALA A 22 4.14 -9.63 -6.79
C ALA A 22 4.31 -9.08 -5.35
N GLN A 23 4.20 -9.96 -4.35
CA GLN A 23 4.36 -9.65 -2.93
C GLN A 23 5.76 -10.01 -2.39
N SER A 24 6.69 -10.47 -3.25
CA SER A 24 8.04 -10.80 -2.81
C SER A 24 8.78 -9.55 -2.35
N HIS A 25 9.72 -9.72 -1.43
CA HIS A 25 10.57 -8.62 -0.93
C HIS A 25 11.25 -7.84 -2.07
N MET A 26 11.71 -8.55 -3.11
CA MET A 26 12.32 -7.92 -4.29
C MET A 26 11.31 -7.13 -5.13
N ALA A 27 10.06 -7.58 -5.22
CA ALA A 27 9.02 -6.83 -5.93
C ALA A 27 8.65 -5.53 -5.20
N ILE A 28 8.59 -5.58 -3.87
CA ILE A 28 8.36 -4.40 -3.03
C ILE A 28 9.52 -3.41 -3.20
N LEU A 29 10.76 -3.89 -3.13
CA LEU A 29 11.96 -3.06 -3.29
C LEU A 29 12.05 -2.42 -4.69
N ALA A 30 11.85 -3.20 -5.76
CA ALA A 30 11.86 -2.67 -7.13
C ALA A 30 10.79 -1.59 -7.33
N ARG A 31 9.59 -1.80 -6.77
CA ARG A 31 8.50 -0.81 -6.80
C ARG A 31 8.88 0.47 -6.06
N SER A 32 9.50 0.37 -4.88
CA SER A 32 9.96 1.54 -4.12
C SER A 32 11.09 2.30 -4.83
N MET A 33 11.88 1.61 -5.66
CA MET A 33 12.93 2.20 -6.49
C MET A 33 12.42 2.74 -7.84
N GLY A 34 11.17 2.46 -8.20
CA GLY A 34 10.58 2.87 -9.48
C GLY A 34 11.13 2.11 -10.69
N ILE A 35 11.69 0.91 -10.50
CA ILE A 35 12.27 0.11 -11.58
C ILE A 35 11.36 -1.08 -11.94
N PRO A 36 11.26 -1.45 -13.24
CA PRO A 36 10.48 -2.59 -13.66
C PRO A 36 11.04 -3.89 -13.11
N LEU A 37 10.16 -4.77 -12.61
CA LEU A 37 10.49 -6.13 -12.22
C LEU A 37 9.58 -7.11 -12.94
N ILE A 38 10.17 -8.14 -13.53
CA ILE A 38 9.47 -9.19 -14.27
C ILE A 38 9.86 -10.55 -13.72
N PHE A 39 8.89 -11.47 -13.63
CA PHE A 39 9.14 -12.87 -13.35
C PHE A 39 9.21 -13.63 -14.66
N CYS A 40 10.37 -14.23 -14.95
CA CYS A 40 10.63 -15.02 -16.14
C CYS A 40 11.42 -16.26 -15.76
N PRO A 41 10.78 -17.44 -15.66
CA PRO A 41 11.44 -18.70 -15.30
C PRO A 41 12.57 -19.09 -16.27
N GLU A 42 12.46 -18.67 -17.52
CA GLU A 42 13.41 -18.96 -18.60
C GLU A 42 14.66 -18.07 -18.55
N ALA A 43 14.70 -17.05 -17.70
CA ALA A 43 15.88 -16.19 -17.57
C ALA A 43 17.10 -17.01 -17.14
N GLY A 44 18.20 -16.89 -17.86
CA GLY A 44 19.38 -17.70 -17.62
C GLY A 44 20.71 -16.96 -17.79
N PRO A 45 21.84 -17.63 -17.50
CA PRO A 45 23.18 -17.06 -17.68
C PRO A 45 23.50 -16.66 -19.13
N ASP A 46 22.83 -17.26 -20.11
CA ASP A 46 22.93 -16.96 -21.53
C ASP A 46 22.41 -15.56 -21.91
N TRP A 47 21.73 -14.89 -20.99
CA TRP A 47 21.30 -13.51 -21.16
C TRP A 47 22.39 -12.48 -20.82
N HIS A 48 23.50 -12.94 -20.25
CA HIS A 48 24.60 -12.05 -19.87
C HIS A 48 25.19 -11.34 -21.10
N GLY A 49 25.33 -10.02 -21.01
CA GLY A 49 25.85 -9.18 -22.10
C GLY A 49 24.85 -8.85 -23.21
N ARG A 50 23.63 -9.40 -23.15
CA ARG A 50 22.57 -9.10 -24.14
C ARG A 50 21.80 -7.84 -23.77
N THR A 51 21.28 -7.15 -24.77
CA THR A 51 20.35 -6.04 -24.57
C THR A 51 18.93 -6.56 -24.33
N ALA A 52 18.23 -6.01 -23.33
CA ALA A 52 16.87 -6.38 -23.03
C ALA A 52 15.97 -5.14 -22.90
N LEU A 53 14.76 -5.20 -23.47
CA LEU A 53 13.68 -4.26 -23.18
C LEU A 53 12.74 -4.89 -22.15
N LEU A 54 12.47 -4.17 -21.06
CA LEU A 54 11.60 -4.63 -19.98
C LEU A 54 10.37 -3.72 -19.88
N ASN A 55 9.19 -4.29 -19.88
CA ASN A 55 7.94 -3.56 -19.60
C ASN A 55 7.25 -4.17 -18.37
N GLY A 56 7.45 -3.56 -17.21
CA GLY A 56 6.85 -4.01 -15.95
C GLY A 56 5.32 -3.90 -15.91
N GLY A 57 4.71 -3.07 -16.74
CA GLY A 57 3.26 -2.92 -16.81
C GLY A 57 2.57 -4.07 -17.56
N THR A 58 3.21 -4.57 -18.62
CA THR A 58 2.68 -5.69 -19.42
C THR A 58 3.31 -7.04 -19.05
N GLY A 59 4.40 -7.05 -18.26
CA GLY A 59 5.21 -8.24 -17.99
C GLY A 59 6.05 -8.69 -19.18
N GLY A 60 6.19 -7.85 -20.20
CA GLY A 60 6.91 -8.21 -21.44
C GLY A 60 8.42 -8.03 -21.32
N ILE A 61 9.16 -8.97 -21.90
CA ILE A 61 10.61 -8.92 -22.07
C ILE A 61 10.98 -9.25 -23.50
N VAL A 62 11.90 -8.47 -24.08
CA VAL A 62 12.44 -8.70 -25.42
C VAL A 62 13.95 -8.65 -25.35
N LEU A 63 14.61 -9.75 -25.72
CA LEU A 63 16.07 -9.85 -25.82
C LEU A 63 16.52 -9.49 -27.22
N ASP A 64 17.64 -8.76 -27.32
CA ASP A 64 18.26 -8.28 -28.56
C ASP A 64 17.23 -7.70 -29.53
N PRO A 65 16.51 -6.66 -29.09
CA PRO A 65 15.45 -6.06 -29.89
C PRO A 65 16.01 -5.44 -31.17
N ASP A 66 15.30 -5.63 -32.27
CA ASP A 66 15.56 -4.92 -33.51
C ASP A 66 15.32 -3.40 -33.37
N GLU A 67 15.77 -2.62 -34.36
CA GLU A 67 15.64 -1.16 -34.33
C GLU A 67 14.18 -0.70 -34.22
N ALA A 68 13.24 -1.39 -34.86
CA ALA A 68 11.84 -1.04 -34.83
C ALA A 68 11.26 -1.19 -33.40
N ARG A 69 11.60 -2.29 -32.72
CA ARG A 69 11.18 -2.52 -31.32
C ARG A 69 11.84 -1.55 -30.35
N GLN A 70 13.10 -1.22 -30.55
CA GLN A 70 13.79 -0.20 -29.76
C GLN A 70 13.12 1.18 -29.93
N ALA A 71 12.79 1.57 -31.17
CA ALA A 71 12.10 2.82 -31.46
C ALA A 71 10.71 2.88 -30.81
N ALA A 72 9.92 1.81 -30.92
CA ALA A 72 8.60 1.70 -30.30
C ALA A 72 8.68 1.79 -28.77
N TYR A 73 9.65 1.11 -28.16
CA TYR A 73 9.90 1.19 -26.72
C TYR A 73 10.28 2.60 -26.29
N ALA A 74 11.21 3.24 -27.01
CA ALA A 74 11.62 4.63 -26.73
C ALA A 74 10.45 5.62 -26.87
N GLN A 75 9.56 5.42 -27.84
CA GLN A 75 8.34 6.22 -27.99
C GLN A 75 7.41 6.05 -26.76
N SER A 76 7.17 4.81 -26.32
CA SER A 76 6.35 4.50 -25.15
C SER A 76 6.95 5.08 -23.87
N ALA A 77 8.27 4.97 -23.69
CA ALA A 77 8.97 5.56 -22.55
C ALA A 77 8.86 7.09 -22.53
N ARG A 78 8.99 7.75 -23.70
CA ARG A 78 8.78 9.20 -23.81
C ARG A 78 7.34 9.61 -23.51
N ALA A 79 6.35 8.83 -23.94
CA ALA A 79 4.94 9.08 -23.64
C ALA A 79 4.68 8.99 -22.13
N LEU A 80 5.21 7.96 -21.47
CA LEU A 80 5.12 7.79 -20.03
C LEU A 80 5.81 8.94 -19.28
N ALA A 81 7.02 9.33 -19.70
CA ALA A 81 7.73 10.45 -19.09
C ALA A 81 6.95 11.76 -19.21
N ARG A 82 6.33 12.03 -20.38
CA ARG A 82 5.46 13.21 -20.57
C ARG A 82 4.23 13.17 -19.64
N GLN A 83 3.60 12.01 -19.51
CA GLN A 83 2.47 11.84 -18.61
C GLN A 83 2.88 12.08 -17.15
N THR A 84 4.02 11.52 -16.72
CA THR A 84 4.56 11.73 -15.38
C THR A 84 4.85 13.21 -15.14
N ALA A 85 5.51 13.90 -16.09
CA ALA A 85 5.79 15.33 -15.99
C ALA A 85 4.50 16.17 -15.92
N LEU A 86 3.47 15.78 -16.68
CA LEU A 86 2.16 16.43 -16.63
C LEU A 86 1.53 16.25 -15.24
N LEU A 87 1.53 15.04 -14.69
CA LEU A 87 0.99 14.77 -13.33
C LEU A 87 1.77 15.58 -12.28
N GLU A 88 3.10 15.59 -12.34
CA GLU A 88 3.92 16.40 -11.43
C GLU A 88 3.61 17.91 -11.53
N SER A 89 3.19 18.40 -12.71
CA SER A 89 2.80 19.80 -12.88
C SER A 89 1.52 20.19 -12.14
N TYR A 90 0.74 19.20 -11.70
CA TYR A 90 -0.45 19.41 -10.86
C TYR A 90 -0.14 19.41 -9.37
N ARG A 91 1.05 19.02 -8.96
CA ARG A 91 1.46 19.02 -7.55
C ARG A 91 1.33 20.41 -6.95
N GLY A 92 0.77 20.50 -5.76
CA GLY A 92 0.51 21.76 -5.04
C GLY A 92 -0.64 22.61 -5.59
N LYS A 93 -1.33 22.15 -6.65
CA LYS A 93 -2.51 22.87 -7.15
C LYS A 93 -3.78 22.45 -6.39
N PRO A 94 -4.72 23.38 -6.18
CA PRO A 94 -6.02 23.04 -5.58
C PRO A 94 -6.75 21.98 -6.42
N THR A 95 -7.30 20.96 -5.76
CA THR A 95 -8.11 19.93 -6.41
C THR A 95 -9.53 20.44 -6.54
N GLN A 96 -9.95 20.74 -7.78
CA GLN A 96 -11.25 21.30 -8.08
C GLN A 96 -11.86 20.67 -9.34
N THR A 97 -13.18 20.58 -9.35
CA THR A 97 -13.96 20.23 -10.55
C THR A 97 -13.96 21.37 -11.56
N ALA A 98 -14.38 21.11 -12.80
CA ALA A 98 -14.44 22.14 -13.86
C ALA A 98 -15.36 23.33 -13.51
N ASN A 99 -16.35 23.13 -12.65
CA ASN A 99 -17.25 24.18 -12.15
C ASN A 99 -16.75 24.86 -10.86
N GLY A 100 -15.49 24.61 -10.44
CA GLY A 100 -14.85 25.25 -9.30
C GLY A 100 -15.16 24.65 -7.93
N GLN A 101 -15.86 23.52 -7.86
CA GLN A 101 -16.12 22.85 -6.59
C GLN A 101 -14.85 22.15 -6.09
N SER A 102 -14.43 22.45 -4.86
CA SER A 102 -13.29 21.79 -4.24
C SER A 102 -13.59 20.32 -3.91
N VAL A 103 -12.62 19.45 -4.14
CA VAL A 103 -12.68 18.02 -3.83
C VAL A 103 -11.47 17.69 -2.97
N ALA A 104 -11.68 17.11 -1.77
CA ALA A 104 -10.58 16.73 -0.90
C ALA A 104 -9.81 15.53 -1.47
N LEU A 105 -8.49 15.65 -1.57
CA LEU A 105 -7.59 14.59 -2.01
C LEU A 105 -6.97 13.92 -0.78
N LEU A 106 -7.47 12.74 -0.46
CA LEU A 106 -7.05 11.99 0.73
C LEU A 106 -6.22 10.76 0.37
N ALA A 107 -5.17 10.51 1.15
CA ALA A 107 -4.32 9.34 0.96
C ALA A 107 -4.97 8.07 1.52
N ASN A 108 -4.59 6.93 0.96
CA ASN A 108 -4.89 5.60 1.49
C ASN A 108 -3.58 4.96 1.96
N ILE A 109 -3.48 4.62 3.24
CA ILE A 109 -2.28 4.09 3.88
C ILE A 109 -2.51 2.64 4.28
N GLY A 110 -1.61 1.75 3.83
CA GLY A 110 -1.62 0.33 4.15
C GLY A 110 -0.78 -0.05 5.36
N GLY A 111 0.16 0.82 5.78
CA GLY A 111 1.04 0.56 6.91
C GLY A 111 1.99 1.73 7.21
N MET A 112 2.84 1.56 8.22
CA MET A 112 3.79 2.61 8.63
C MET A 112 4.87 2.90 7.60
N ALA A 113 5.17 1.96 6.71
CA ALA A 113 6.11 2.13 5.60
C ALA A 113 5.67 3.21 4.59
N ASP A 114 4.38 3.54 4.55
CA ASP A 114 3.82 4.54 3.63
C ASP A 114 4.00 5.99 4.15
N LEU A 115 4.33 6.17 5.43
CA LEU A 115 4.42 7.51 6.04
C LEU A 115 5.43 8.45 5.37
N PRO A 116 6.63 8.01 4.96
CA PRO A 116 7.57 8.90 4.25
C PRO A 116 7.00 9.42 2.91
N ALA A 117 6.31 8.55 2.15
CA ALA A 117 5.66 8.96 0.92
C ALA A 117 4.47 9.90 1.18
N LEU A 118 3.71 9.64 2.24
CA LEU A 118 2.61 10.51 2.67
C LEU A 118 3.09 11.92 2.99
N GLN A 119 4.20 12.07 3.73
CA GLN A 119 4.76 13.37 4.13
C GLN A 119 5.21 14.23 2.94
N THR A 120 5.60 13.58 1.83
CA THR A 120 6.03 14.27 0.60
C THR A 120 4.90 14.40 -0.43
N SER A 121 3.70 13.91 -0.12
CA SER A 121 2.52 14.00 -0.99
C SER A 121 1.76 15.31 -0.78
N ASP A 122 0.88 15.63 -1.74
CA ASP A 122 -0.07 16.74 -1.63
C ASP A 122 -1.37 16.35 -0.91
N ALA A 123 -1.39 15.21 -0.22
CA ALA A 123 -2.59 14.74 0.44
C ALA A 123 -3.10 15.75 1.47
N GLU A 124 -4.38 16.02 1.42
CA GLU A 124 -5.09 16.93 2.35
C GLU A 124 -5.48 16.22 3.66
N GLY A 125 -5.19 14.92 3.75
CA GLY A 125 -5.43 14.08 4.90
C GLY A 125 -5.27 12.59 4.54
N VAL A 126 -5.64 11.74 5.47
CA VAL A 126 -5.71 10.28 5.26
C VAL A 126 -7.17 9.85 5.26
N GLY A 127 -7.68 9.48 4.10
CA GLY A 127 -9.06 8.99 3.94
C GLY A 127 -9.24 7.56 4.45
N LEU A 128 -8.15 6.77 4.45
CA LEU A 128 -8.15 5.43 4.99
C LEU A 128 -6.77 5.05 5.53
N LEU A 129 -6.68 4.90 6.85
CA LEU A 129 -5.58 4.21 7.52
C LEU A 129 -6.05 2.79 7.85
N ARG A 130 -5.48 1.80 7.14
CA ARG A 130 -5.78 0.38 7.41
C ARG A 130 -5.03 -0.06 8.66
N SER A 131 -5.75 -0.57 9.65
CA SER A 131 -5.13 -1.02 10.91
C SER A 131 -4.67 -2.47 10.88
N GLU A 132 -5.00 -3.23 9.85
CA GLU A 132 -4.75 -4.67 9.73
C GLU A 132 -3.27 -5.02 9.77
N PHE A 133 -2.39 -4.13 9.25
CA PHE A 133 -0.95 -4.34 9.28
C PHE A 133 -0.41 -4.59 10.71
N LEU A 134 -0.98 -3.90 11.71
CA LEU A 134 -0.58 -4.09 13.11
C LEU A 134 -0.82 -5.52 13.60
N TYR A 135 -1.84 -6.17 13.06
CA TYR A 135 -2.22 -7.52 13.43
C TYR A 135 -1.48 -8.56 12.60
N LEU A 136 -1.27 -8.29 11.30
CA LEU A 136 -0.65 -9.24 10.37
C LEU A 136 0.88 -9.31 10.54
N GLU A 137 1.52 -8.22 10.93
CA GLU A 137 2.96 -8.12 11.14
C GLU A 137 3.39 -8.47 12.58
N SER A 138 2.43 -8.63 13.50
CA SER A 138 2.70 -8.96 14.90
C SER A 138 2.64 -10.47 15.15
N PRO A 139 3.50 -11.01 16.02
CA PRO A 139 3.41 -12.42 16.44
C PRO A 139 2.23 -12.70 17.39
N ASN A 140 1.61 -11.68 17.95
CA ASN A 140 0.51 -11.74 18.89
C ASN A 140 -0.49 -10.60 18.67
N TRP A 141 -1.64 -10.63 19.35
CA TRP A 141 -2.58 -9.51 19.35
C TRP A 141 -1.87 -8.23 19.79
N PRO A 142 -1.92 -7.15 18.98
CA PRO A 142 -1.22 -5.89 19.28
C PRO A 142 -1.80 -5.26 20.55
N THR A 143 -0.91 -4.83 21.44
CA THR A 143 -1.31 -4.16 22.67
C THR A 143 -1.92 -2.78 22.41
N GLU A 144 -2.68 -2.25 23.35
CA GLU A 144 -3.22 -0.87 23.27
C GLU A 144 -2.11 0.15 23.02
N ASN A 145 -0.95 0.02 23.68
CA ASN A 145 0.17 0.95 23.51
C ASN A 145 0.82 0.85 22.12
N ALA A 146 0.97 -0.35 21.56
CA ALA A 146 1.50 -0.52 20.21
C ALA A 146 0.58 0.12 19.17
N GLN A 147 -0.72 -0.10 19.29
CA GLN A 147 -1.73 0.52 18.44
C GLN A 147 -1.75 2.05 18.58
N TYR A 148 -1.75 2.55 19.81
CA TYR A 148 -1.67 3.99 20.11
C TYR A 148 -0.45 4.65 19.45
N ALA A 149 0.73 4.04 19.58
CA ALA A 149 1.96 4.57 19.00
C ALA A 149 1.89 4.68 17.46
N ALA A 150 1.33 3.65 16.81
CA ALA A 150 1.16 3.64 15.35
C ALA A 150 0.16 4.71 14.87
N TYR A 151 -0.97 4.85 15.57
CA TYR A 151 -1.98 5.85 15.22
C TYR A 151 -1.47 7.28 15.43
N CYS A 152 -0.73 7.54 16.52
CA CYS A 152 -0.06 8.82 16.73
C CYS A 152 1.00 9.11 15.67
N ALA A 153 1.75 8.11 15.21
CA ALA A 153 2.73 8.30 14.14
C ALA A 153 2.04 8.73 12.83
N ALA A 154 0.91 8.10 12.48
CA ALA A 154 0.13 8.49 11.30
C ALA A 154 -0.43 9.92 11.43
N LEU A 155 -0.99 10.30 12.58
CA LEU A 155 -1.50 11.64 12.82
C LEU A 155 -0.42 12.71 12.77
N ARG A 156 0.77 12.42 13.30
CA ARG A 156 1.93 13.33 13.28
C ARG A 156 2.60 13.44 11.91
N ALA A 157 2.38 12.48 11.02
CA ALA A 157 2.91 12.53 9.66
C ALA A 157 2.28 13.65 8.81
N LEU A 158 1.03 14.04 9.11
CA LEU A 158 0.31 15.16 8.51
C LEU A 158 -0.32 16.04 9.60
N PRO A 159 0.45 16.91 10.26
CA PRO A 159 -0.04 17.72 11.38
C PRO A 159 -1.26 18.57 11.01
N GLY A 160 -2.31 18.50 11.82
CA GLY A 160 -3.54 19.25 11.62
C GLY A 160 -4.48 18.76 10.53
N LYS A 161 -4.07 17.76 9.73
CA LYS A 161 -4.91 17.17 8.68
C LYS A 161 -5.70 15.95 9.20
N PRO A 162 -6.91 15.70 8.69
CA PRO A 162 -7.75 14.61 9.18
C PRO A 162 -7.16 13.23 8.81
N VAL A 163 -7.30 12.28 9.72
CA VAL A 163 -6.97 10.86 9.49
C VAL A 163 -8.20 10.02 9.82
N THR A 164 -8.66 9.20 8.87
CA THR A 164 -9.72 8.22 9.10
C THR A 164 -9.08 6.85 9.35
N LEU A 165 -9.15 6.39 10.58
CA LEU A 165 -8.72 5.05 11.00
C LEU A 165 -9.85 4.05 10.77
N ARG A 166 -9.61 3.01 9.95
CA ARG A 166 -10.49 1.86 9.89
C ARG A 166 -10.15 0.91 11.02
N THR A 167 -11.15 0.50 11.82
CA THR A 167 -10.97 -0.60 12.76
C THR A 167 -10.60 -1.86 11.99
N PHE A 168 -9.98 -2.83 12.65
CA PHE A 168 -9.48 -4.03 11.98
C PHE A 168 -10.57 -4.72 11.12
N ASP A 169 -10.20 -5.06 9.90
CA ASP A 169 -11.00 -5.84 8.96
C ASP A 169 -10.30 -7.17 8.70
N LEU A 170 -10.17 -7.94 9.76
CA LEU A 170 -9.58 -9.27 9.77
C LEU A 170 -10.65 -10.28 9.34
N GLY A 171 -10.27 -11.21 8.50
CA GLY A 171 -11.16 -12.21 7.92
C GLY A 171 -10.34 -13.29 7.21
N ALA A 172 -11.01 -14.23 6.55
CA ALA A 172 -10.44 -15.47 6.04
C ALA A 172 -9.27 -15.31 5.06
N ASP A 173 -9.20 -14.18 4.35
CA ASP A 173 -8.11 -13.83 3.44
C ASP A 173 -6.93 -13.14 4.14
N LYS A 174 -7.14 -12.67 5.39
CA LYS A 174 -6.18 -11.90 6.18
C LYS A 174 -6.09 -12.44 7.59
N THR A 175 -5.25 -13.44 7.78
CA THR A 175 -5.06 -14.11 9.07
C THR A 175 -3.60 -14.12 9.45
N ALA A 176 -3.34 -14.04 10.78
CA ALA A 176 -2.04 -14.33 11.36
C ALA A 176 -2.08 -15.68 12.08
N PRO A 177 -0.94 -16.35 12.27
CA PRO A 177 -0.90 -17.70 12.87
C PRO A 177 -1.57 -17.84 14.23
N TYR A 178 -1.65 -16.76 14.99
CA TYR A 178 -2.28 -16.74 16.32
C TYR A 178 -3.81 -16.47 16.27
N MET A 179 -4.36 -16.18 15.09
CA MET A 179 -5.79 -15.89 14.91
C MET A 179 -6.52 -17.19 14.55
N HIS A 180 -7.33 -17.68 15.47
CA HIS A 180 -8.19 -18.83 15.23
C HIS A 180 -9.57 -18.34 14.77
N LEU A 181 -9.69 -18.03 13.47
CA LEU A 181 -10.96 -17.61 12.89
C LEU A 181 -11.80 -18.84 12.52
N PRO A 182 -13.13 -18.82 12.76
CA PRO A 182 -14.00 -19.93 12.37
C PRO A 182 -14.03 -20.06 10.84
N ALA A 183 -14.05 -21.31 10.36
CA ALA A 183 -14.23 -21.58 8.94
C ALA A 183 -15.60 -21.04 8.49
N CYS A 184 -15.64 -20.36 7.35
CA CYS A 184 -16.84 -19.78 6.78
C CYS A 184 -16.96 -20.17 5.31
N ALA A 185 -18.17 -20.54 4.87
CA ALA A 185 -18.43 -20.90 3.47
C ALA A 185 -18.22 -19.72 2.50
N ASN A 186 -18.47 -18.49 2.98
CA ASN A 186 -18.15 -17.26 2.24
C ASN A 186 -17.30 -16.34 3.15
N PRO A 187 -15.98 -16.46 3.07
CA PRO A 187 -15.07 -15.71 3.96
C PRO A 187 -15.18 -14.19 3.80
N GLU A 188 -15.46 -13.72 2.59
CA GLU A 188 -15.56 -12.28 2.30
C GLU A 188 -16.79 -11.63 2.93
N MET A 189 -17.87 -12.41 3.10
CA MET A 189 -19.15 -11.95 3.66
C MET A 189 -19.44 -12.48 5.06
N GLY A 190 -18.52 -13.29 5.60
CA GLY A 190 -18.69 -13.97 6.88
C GLY A 190 -18.37 -13.12 8.10
N CYS A 191 -17.82 -13.77 9.14
CA CYS A 191 -17.40 -13.14 10.38
C CYS A 191 -16.08 -12.39 10.16
N ARG A 192 -16.16 -11.12 9.80
CA ARG A 192 -15.03 -10.20 9.64
C ARG A 192 -15.40 -8.78 10.07
N GLY A 193 -14.41 -7.89 10.13
CA GLY A 193 -14.60 -6.48 10.45
C GLY A 193 -15.34 -6.26 11.75
N LEU A 194 -16.37 -5.42 11.76
CA LEU A 194 -17.14 -5.11 12.96
C LEU A 194 -17.80 -6.35 13.56
N ARG A 195 -18.33 -7.28 12.74
CA ARG A 195 -18.95 -8.52 13.24
C ARG A 195 -17.99 -9.37 14.08
N PHE A 196 -16.74 -9.50 13.62
CA PHE A 196 -15.69 -10.17 14.39
C PHE A 196 -15.38 -9.39 15.67
N GLY A 197 -15.34 -8.05 15.59
CA GLY A 197 -15.12 -7.18 16.75
C GLY A 197 -16.21 -7.32 17.83
N LEU A 198 -17.48 -7.41 17.43
CA LEU A 198 -18.61 -7.59 18.35
C LEU A 198 -18.59 -8.98 19.03
N GLN A 199 -18.11 -10.00 18.31
CA GLN A 199 -17.89 -11.33 18.89
C GLN A 199 -16.65 -11.37 19.81
N ASN A 200 -15.72 -10.43 19.65
CA ASN A 200 -14.48 -10.32 20.42
C ASN A 200 -14.34 -8.91 21.04
N PRO A 201 -15.26 -8.51 21.94
CA PRO A 201 -15.37 -7.13 22.39
C PRO A 201 -14.12 -6.62 23.12
N HIS A 202 -13.33 -7.50 23.71
CA HIS A 202 -12.06 -7.13 24.35
C HIS A 202 -11.03 -6.61 23.33
N LEU A 203 -10.96 -7.19 22.11
CA LEU A 203 -10.07 -6.75 21.04
C LEU A 203 -10.53 -5.40 20.48
N LEU A 204 -11.83 -5.28 20.18
CA LEU A 204 -12.41 -4.03 19.69
C LEU A 204 -12.24 -2.89 20.69
N LYS A 205 -12.52 -3.13 21.98
CA LYS A 205 -12.33 -2.15 23.06
C LYS A 205 -10.86 -1.71 23.17
N THR A 206 -9.91 -2.64 23.07
CA THR A 206 -8.47 -2.33 23.07
C THR A 206 -8.12 -1.38 21.91
N GLN A 207 -8.63 -1.66 20.70
CA GLN A 207 -8.39 -0.81 19.54
C GLN A 207 -9.04 0.56 19.68
N LEU A 208 -10.30 0.62 20.12
CA LEU A 208 -11.01 1.89 20.30
C LEU A 208 -10.37 2.77 21.38
N ARG A 209 -9.90 2.17 22.48
CA ARG A 209 -9.17 2.92 23.53
C ARG A 209 -7.86 3.50 22.98
N ALA A 210 -7.11 2.70 22.20
CA ALA A 210 -5.89 3.18 21.54
C ALA A 210 -6.20 4.34 20.58
N ALA A 211 -7.26 4.23 19.78
CA ALA A 211 -7.70 5.27 18.85
C ALA A 211 -8.14 6.55 19.58
N LEU A 212 -8.98 6.45 20.61
CA LEU A 212 -9.43 7.60 21.41
C LEU A 212 -8.26 8.30 22.10
N ARG A 213 -7.28 7.55 22.61
CA ARG A 213 -6.04 8.15 23.15
C ARG A 213 -5.24 8.87 22.06
N ALA A 214 -5.16 8.28 20.87
CA ALA A 214 -4.43 8.87 19.74
C ALA A 214 -5.09 10.15 19.19
N ALA A 215 -6.39 10.38 19.41
CA ALA A 215 -7.08 11.59 19.02
C ALA A 215 -6.48 12.86 19.67
N ALA A 216 -5.75 12.73 20.77
CA ALA A 216 -4.96 13.83 21.34
C ALA A 216 -3.76 14.24 20.46
N CYS A 217 -3.33 13.39 19.48
CA CYS A 217 -2.25 13.67 18.55
C CYS A 217 -2.70 14.43 17.29
N GLY A 218 -4.00 14.51 17.02
CA GLY A 218 -4.55 15.19 15.84
C GLY A 218 -6.00 14.79 15.51
N PRO A 219 -6.60 15.38 14.47
CA PRO A 219 -7.97 15.08 14.07
C PRO A 219 -8.12 13.63 13.59
N LEU A 220 -8.84 12.82 14.37
CA LEU A 220 -9.05 11.40 14.10
C LEU A 220 -10.53 11.07 13.91
N GLY A 221 -10.87 10.51 12.75
CA GLY A 221 -12.13 9.81 12.50
C GLY A 221 -11.96 8.29 12.64
N ILE A 222 -12.98 7.60 13.11
CA ILE A 222 -13.01 6.14 13.19
C ILE A 222 -14.05 5.61 12.21
N MET A 223 -13.64 4.66 11.35
CA MET A 223 -14.51 3.96 10.41
C MET A 223 -14.67 2.50 10.85
N PHE A 224 -15.90 2.07 11.01
CA PHE A 224 -16.24 0.67 11.23
C PHE A 224 -16.53 -0.03 9.90
N PRO A 225 -15.77 -1.07 9.54
CA PRO A 225 -16.03 -1.83 8.31
C PRO A 225 -17.18 -2.82 8.52
N MET A 226 -17.93 -3.09 7.45
CA MET A 226 -18.95 -4.14 7.39
C MET A 226 -20.18 -3.91 8.27
N VAL A 227 -20.52 -2.67 8.59
CA VAL A 227 -21.78 -2.35 9.29
C VAL A 227 -22.95 -2.69 8.39
N CYS A 228 -23.92 -3.45 8.93
CA CYS A 228 -25.13 -3.87 8.20
C CYS A 228 -26.41 -3.34 8.83
N THR A 229 -26.45 -3.18 10.15
CA THR A 229 -27.62 -2.72 10.89
C THR A 229 -27.25 -1.61 11.87
N PRO A 230 -28.20 -0.73 12.22
CA PRO A 230 -27.96 0.28 13.27
C PRO A 230 -27.57 -0.34 14.62
N ASP A 231 -28.18 -1.45 15.00
CA ASP A 231 -27.95 -2.14 16.29
C ASP A 231 -26.49 -2.62 16.48
N GLU A 232 -25.72 -2.70 15.37
CA GLU A 232 -24.27 -3.02 15.45
C GLU A 232 -23.44 -1.83 15.95
N LEU A 233 -24.03 -0.63 16.07
CA LEU A 233 -23.37 0.59 16.53
C LEU A 233 -23.79 1.02 17.92
N ASP A 234 -24.85 0.41 18.49
CA ASP A 234 -25.37 0.63 19.84
C ASP A 234 -24.66 -0.29 20.86
#